data_89e997b5bf853187ed87bb1f7c115c71
#
_entry.id   89e997b5bf853187ed87bb1f7c115c71
#
_cell.length_a   1.000
_cell.length_b   1.000
_cell.length_c   1.000
_cell.angle_alpha   90.00
_cell.angle_beta   90.00
_cell.angle_gamma   90.00
#
_symmetry.space_group_name_H-M   'P 1'
#
loop_
_entity.id
_entity.type
_entity.pdbx_description
1 polymer ?
#
loop_
_entity_poly.entity_id
_entity_poly.type
_entity_poly.pdbx_seq_one_letter_code
_entity_poly.pdbx_strand_id
1 'polypeptide(L)'
;MPKPASTRSAYKMLTCIYLCRTLLFFAPYADFLLKMNCKIEIVPRLLHFKQPAGTSRGVYTTRKVWYVHFTSPEFPGRVGVGECAPLPKLSCDDLPDYGKRLADVCRWVEEQGGKLDGEALRDYPSILFGLETAIRHFFEGTWALWNTAFSRGEAGIPINGLIWMGDFDKMLVQIEAKMKEGFRCIKLKIGAINFEEELALLRHIRAHFSAGEVELRVDANGAFSPVDAMEKLKRLSELDIHSIEQPIRAGQWEEMARLTSESPLPIALDEELIGCNTLEGKQRLLSAIRPQYIILKPSLHGGFTGGEEWIAEAEKRNIGWWVTSALESNIGLNAIAQWCATFNNSLPQGLGTGMLFTDNVDMPLEIRKDCLWFCK
;
A
#
# COMPACT_ATOMS: atom_id res chain seq x y z
N MET A 1 13.40 7.00 -47.50
CA MET A 1 12.94 6.29 -46.33
C MET A 1 13.80 6.69 -45.14
N PRO A 2 13.30 7.36 -44.12
CA PRO A 2 14.09 7.70 -42.94
C PRO A 2 14.30 6.45 -42.03
N LYS A 3 15.52 6.25 -41.55
CA LYS A 3 15.89 5.19 -40.62
C LYS A 3 15.19 5.41 -39.27
N PRO A 4 14.74 4.37 -38.55
CA PRO A 4 14.16 4.52 -37.22
C PRO A 4 15.22 5.02 -36.25
N ALA A 5 14.85 6.03 -35.46
CA ALA A 5 15.68 6.55 -34.36
C ALA A 5 15.96 5.46 -33.33
N SER A 6 17.21 5.38 -32.86
CA SER A 6 17.71 4.30 -32.05
C SER A 6 17.00 4.23 -30.70
N THR A 7 16.52 3.07 -30.34
CA THR A 7 15.92 2.69 -29.05
C THR A 7 16.79 3.02 -27.83
N ARG A 8 18.11 3.21 -28.02
CA ARG A 8 19.06 3.65 -26.97
C ARG A 8 18.82 5.08 -26.46
N SER A 9 18.26 5.99 -27.27
CA SER A 9 18.02 7.37 -26.84
C SER A 9 16.78 7.47 -25.95
N ALA A 10 15.73 6.70 -26.24
CA ALA A 10 14.51 6.63 -25.43
C ALA A 10 14.78 6.01 -24.05
N TYR A 11 15.64 4.97 -23.99
CA TYR A 11 16.06 4.34 -22.74
C TYR A 11 16.86 5.29 -21.82
N LYS A 12 17.78 6.09 -22.39
CA LYS A 12 18.53 7.09 -21.61
C LYS A 12 17.64 8.22 -21.10
N MET A 13 16.65 8.62 -21.86
CA MET A 13 15.72 9.69 -21.47
C MET A 13 14.74 9.23 -20.39
N LEU A 14 14.25 8.00 -20.46
CA LEU A 14 13.40 7.38 -19.44
C LEU A 14 14.17 7.10 -18.13
N THR A 15 15.40 6.60 -18.19
CA THR A 15 16.27 6.41 -17.02
C THR A 15 16.60 7.75 -16.36
N CYS A 16 16.74 8.84 -17.15
CA CYS A 16 16.99 10.19 -16.63
C CYS A 16 15.76 10.78 -15.93
N ILE A 17 14.55 10.50 -16.42
CA ILE A 17 13.28 10.91 -15.77
C ILE A 17 13.07 10.15 -14.45
N TYR A 18 13.54 8.91 -14.37
CA TYR A 18 13.47 8.06 -13.18
C TYR A 18 14.42 8.50 -12.07
N LEU A 19 15.70 8.65 -12.40
CA LEU A 19 16.67 9.27 -11.52
C LEU A 19 16.22 10.68 -11.09
N CYS A 20 15.46 11.39 -11.93
CA CYS A 20 14.93 12.69 -11.62
C CYS A 20 13.77 12.65 -10.60
N ARG A 21 12.86 11.64 -10.59
CA ARG A 21 11.76 11.58 -9.61
C ARG A 21 12.21 11.10 -8.24
N THR A 22 13.07 10.10 -8.16
CA THR A 22 13.65 9.65 -6.88
C THR A 22 14.58 10.70 -6.29
N LEU A 23 15.33 11.44 -7.12
CA LEU A 23 16.05 12.64 -6.74
C LEU A 23 15.09 13.80 -6.37
N LEU A 24 13.91 13.89 -6.94
CA LEU A 24 12.89 14.90 -6.64
C LEU A 24 12.20 14.68 -5.29
N PHE A 25 12.19 13.48 -4.74
CA PHE A 25 11.63 13.22 -3.41
C PHE A 25 12.37 14.00 -2.32
N PHE A 26 13.71 14.03 -2.39
CA PHE A 26 14.59 14.77 -1.49
C PHE A 26 15.32 15.94 -2.17
N ALA A 27 15.14 16.15 -3.47
CA ALA A 27 15.84 17.21 -4.22
C ALA A 27 15.71 18.62 -3.59
N PRO A 28 14.54 19.00 -3.03
CA PRO A 28 14.42 20.29 -2.35
C PRO A 28 15.27 20.39 -1.07
N TYR A 29 15.70 19.25 -0.52
CA TYR A 29 16.39 19.17 0.77
C TYR A 29 17.82 18.61 0.65
N ALA A 30 18.25 18.20 -0.55
CA ALA A 30 19.53 17.54 -0.77
C ALA A 30 20.72 18.35 -0.27
N ASP A 31 20.73 19.67 -0.49
CA ASP A 31 21.79 20.58 -0.06
C ASP A 31 21.83 20.74 1.47
N PHE A 32 20.68 20.62 2.15
CA PHE A 32 20.60 20.69 3.61
C PHE A 32 21.07 19.38 4.26
N LEU A 33 20.72 18.22 3.69
CA LEU A 33 21.09 16.91 4.23
C LEU A 33 22.60 16.64 4.20
N LEU A 34 23.36 17.28 3.29
CA LEU A 34 24.80 17.02 3.14
C LEU A 34 25.65 17.50 4.33
N LYS A 35 25.12 18.28 5.27
CA LYS A 35 25.87 18.89 6.38
C LYS A 35 25.09 18.95 7.71
N MET A 36 23.94 18.31 7.79
CA MET A 36 23.05 18.45 8.94
C MET A 36 23.43 17.46 10.05
N ASN A 37 23.51 17.93 11.29
CA ASN A 37 23.51 17.04 12.43
C ASN A 37 22.06 16.63 12.72
N CYS A 38 21.81 15.34 12.86
CA CYS A 38 20.47 14.86 13.19
C CYS A 38 20.52 13.80 14.28
N LYS A 39 19.37 13.64 14.94
CA LYS A 39 19.10 12.58 15.92
C LYS A 39 17.78 11.92 15.58
N ILE A 40 17.74 10.59 15.75
CA ILE A 40 16.56 9.78 15.51
C ILE A 40 16.25 9.00 16.79
N GLU A 41 15.22 9.43 17.48
CA GLU A 41 14.69 8.70 18.65
C GLU A 41 13.67 7.66 18.19
N ILE A 42 13.74 6.47 18.79
CA ILE A 42 12.82 5.36 18.50
C ILE A 42 11.85 5.20 19.67
N VAL A 43 10.56 5.34 19.38
CA VAL A 43 9.48 5.23 20.38
C VAL A 43 8.58 4.03 20.03
N PRO A 44 8.78 2.87 20.69
CA PRO A 44 7.92 1.71 20.46
C PRO A 44 6.51 1.94 21.01
N ARG A 45 5.51 1.46 20.28
CA ARG A 45 4.10 1.52 20.65
C ARG A 45 3.42 0.18 20.40
N LEU A 46 2.44 -0.14 21.21
CA LEU A 46 1.52 -1.25 21.01
C LEU A 46 0.12 -0.66 20.86
N LEU A 47 -0.44 -0.75 19.66
CA LEU A 47 -1.79 -0.29 19.37
C LEU A 47 -2.78 -1.43 19.55
N HIS A 48 -4.01 -1.12 19.97
CA HIS A 48 -5.07 -2.09 20.23
C HIS A 48 -6.19 -1.93 19.23
N PHE A 49 -6.53 -3.00 18.51
CA PHE A 49 -7.65 -2.98 17.58
C PHE A 49 -8.98 -2.84 18.35
N LYS A 50 -9.90 -2.01 17.85
CA LYS A 50 -11.27 -1.88 18.35
C LYS A 50 -12.05 -3.19 18.26
N GLN A 51 -11.78 -3.94 17.19
CA GLN A 51 -12.31 -5.28 16.95
C GLN A 51 -11.19 -6.15 16.39
N PRO A 52 -11.15 -7.45 16.70
CA PRO A 52 -10.15 -8.35 16.13
C PRO A 52 -10.14 -8.28 14.59
N ALA A 53 -8.98 -8.00 14.01
CA ALA A 53 -8.81 -7.92 12.56
C ALA A 53 -8.50 -9.30 11.99
N GLY A 54 -9.47 -9.93 11.34
CA GLY A 54 -9.32 -11.22 10.67
C GLY A 54 -8.56 -11.06 9.34
N THR A 55 -7.42 -11.71 9.22
CA THR A 55 -6.58 -11.72 8.01
C THR A 55 -6.21 -13.15 7.63
N SER A 56 -5.66 -13.35 6.44
CA SER A 56 -5.11 -14.65 6.02
C SER A 56 -3.95 -15.17 6.90
N ARG A 57 -3.34 -14.29 7.71
CA ARG A 57 -2.22 -14.64 8.61
C ARG A 57 -2.68 -14.92 10.04
N GLY A 58 -3.95 -14.76 10.32
CA GLY A 58 -4.58 -14.94 11.62
C GLY A 58 -5.36 -13.70 12.06
N VAL A 59 -5.73 -13.69 13.33
CA VAL A 59 -6.51 -12.61 13.94
C VAL A 59 -5.57 -11.71 14.73
N TYR A 60 -5.52 -10.43 14.40
CA TYR A 60 -4.76 -9.44 15.14
C TYR A 60 -5.66 -8.71 16.13
N THR A 61 -5.25 -8.65 17.39
CA THR A 61 -5.88 -7.85 18.45
C THR A 61 -5.02 -6.65 18.85
N THR A 62 -3.73 -6.72 18.52
CA THR A 62 -2.75 -5.65 18.77
C THR A 62 -1.84 -5.47 17.56
N ARG A 63 -1.24 -4.29 17.44
CA ARG A 63 -0.27 -3.92 16.42
C ARG A 63 0.94 -3.27 17.08
N LYS A 64 2.10 -3.90 17.01
CA LYS A 64 3.35 -3.28 17.45
C LYS A 64 3.90 -2.41 16.32
N VAL A 65 4.23 -1.17 16.65
CA VAL A 65 4.83 -0.19 15.75
C VAL A 65 5.98 0.52 16.45
N TRP A 66 6.87 1.15 15.69
CA TRP A 66 7.93 2.01 16.20
C TRP A 66 7.82 3.36 15.50
N TYR A 67 7.57 4.40 16.29
CA TYR A 67 7.69 5.76 15.76
C TYR A 67 9.16 6.16 15.78
N VAL A 68 9.60 6.84 14.73
CA VAL A 68 10.92 7.44 14.63
C VAL A 68 10.75 8.96 14.64
N HIS A 69 11.40 9.62 15.60
CA HIS A 69 11.38 11.07 15.76
C HIS A 69 12.70 11.65 15.26
N PHE A 70 12.66 12.27 14.11
CA PHE A 70 13.80 12.92 13.50
C PHE A 70 13.90 14.38 13.98
N THR A 71 15.07 14.76 14.51
CA THR A 71 15.33 16.12 15.02
C THR A 71 16.70 16.60 14.54
N SER A 72 16.90 17.92 14.56
CA SER A 72 18.19 18.54 14.24
C SER A 72 18.39 19.82 15.05
N PRO A 73 19.60 20.06 15.58
CA PRO A 73 19.93 21.32 16.28
C PRO A 73 19.87 22.54 15.37
N GLU A 74 20.02 22.37 14.05
CA GLU A 74 19.88 23.46 13.07
C GLU A 74 18.45 23.97 12.94
N PHE A 75 17.45 23.19 13.41
CA PHE A 75 16.02 23.54 13.42
C PHE A 75 15.41 23.28 14.80
N PRO A 76 15.74 24.10 15.80
CA PRO A 76 15.30 23.89 17.17
C PRO A 76 13.77 23.80 17.29
N GLY A 77 13.27 22.79 18.03
CA GLY A 77 11.85 22.56 18.27
C GLY A 77 11.11 21.88 17.12
N ARG A 78 11.75 21.61 15.98
CA ARG A 78 11.14 20.87 14.88
C ARG A 78 11.37 19.37 15.08
N VAL A 79 10.30 18.58 14.94
CA VAL A 79 10.32 17.11 15.02
C VAL A 79 9.63 16.54 13.80
N GLY A 80 10.32 15.69 13.07
CA GLY A 80 9.71 14.87 12.03
C GLY A 80 9.34 13.50 12.59
N VAL A 81 8.14 13.01 12.33
CA VAL A 81 7.66 11.72 12.84
C VAL A 81 7.33 10.80 11.68
N GLY A 82 7.81 9.56 11.76
CA GLY A 82 7.45 8.48 10.85
C GLY A 82 7.11 7.20 11.60
N GLU A 83 6.58 6.24 10.89
CA GLU A 83 6.14 4.95 11.47
C GLU A 83 6.82 3.78 10.77
N CYS A 84 7.57 3.00 11.54
CA CYS A 84 8.14 1.71 11.12
C CYS A 84 7.26 0.59 11.68
N ALA A 85 6.56 -0.12 10.80
CA ALA A 85 5.54 -1.06 11.22
C ALA A 85 5.53 -2.33 10.35
N PRO A 86 6.50 -3.24 10.50
CA PRO A 86 6.46 -4.51 9.78
C PRO A 86 5.21 -5.29 10.20
N LEU A 87 4.48 -5.83 9.22
CA LEU A 87 3.29 -6.62 9.50
C LEU A 87 3.70 -8.05 9.88
N PRO A 88 3.36 -8.54 11.07
CA PRO A 88 3.80 -9.85 11.54
C PRO A 88 3.44 -10.98 10.58
N LYS A 89 4.39 -11.88 10.30
CA LYS A 89 4.26 -13.03 9.40
C LYS A 89 3.98 -12.68 7.93
N LEU A 90 4.10 -11.41 7.55
CA LEU A 90 3.88 -10.97 6.17
C LEU A 90 5.03 -10.11 5.63
N SER A 91 5.47 -9.07 6.35
CA SER A 91 6.57 -8.23 5.91
C SER A 91 7.87 -9.03 5.78
N CYS A 92 8.63 -8.81 4.71
CA CYS A 92 9.92 -9.46 4.53
C CYS A 92 10.94 -9.04 5.59
N ASP A 93 10.73 -7.88 6.22
CA ASP A 93 11.53 -7.34 7.32
C ASP A 93 10.88 -7.56 8.72
N ASP A 94 9.89 -8.46 8.85
CA ASP A 94 9.40 -8.92 10.15
C ASP A 94 10.40 -9.87 10.82
N LEU A 95 11.46 -9.28 11.37
CA LEU A 95 12.61 -9.99 11.94
C LEU A 95 12.51 -10.07 13.47
N PRO A 96 13.00 -11.17 14.08
CA PRO A 96 13.00 -11.30 15.55
C PRO A 96 13.77 -10.18 16.25
N ASP A 97 14.84 -9.66 15.62
CA ASP A 97 15.68 -8.58 16.11
C ASP A 97 15.35 -7.20 15.48
N TYR A 98 14.15 -7.03 14.95
CA TYR A 98 13.74 -5.82 14.23
C TYR A 98 14.07 -4.51 14.97
N GLY A 99 13.77 -4.41 16.27
CA GLY A 99 14.08 -3.20 17.05
C GLY A 99 15.57 -2.88 17.09
N LYS A 100 16.44 -3.90 17.12
CA LYS A 100 17.90 -3.72 17.03
C LYS A 100 18.30 -3.25 15.63
N ARG A 101 17.76 -3.87 14.58
CA ARG A 101 18.00 -3.45 13.19
C ARG A 101 17.59 -2.00 12.96
N LEU A 102 16.42 -1.62 13.43
CA LEU A 102 15.95 -0.23 13.35
C LEU A 102 16.95 0.72 14.04
N ALA A 103 17.43 0.37 15.25
CA ALA A 103 18.39 1.19 15.96
C ALA A 103 19.75 1.30 15.23
N ASP A 104 20.21 0.21 14.63
CA ASP A 104 21.44 0.20 13.84
C ASP A 104 21.30 1.06 12.58
N VAL A 105 20.18 0.96 11.88
CA VAL A 105 19.88 1.80 10.70
C VAL A 105 19.74 3.28 11.09
N CYS A 106 19.05 3.60 12.18
CA CYS A 106 18.91 4.99 12.62
C CYS A 106 20.26 5.63 12.92
N ARG A 107 21.17 4.92 13.61
CA ARG A 107 22.55 5.41 13.85
C ARG A 107 23.29 5.62 12.55
N TRP A 108 23.21 4.67 11.63
CA TRP A 108 23.85 4.82 10.32
C TRP A 108 23.32 6.05 9.57
N VAL A 109 22.01 6.30 9.59
CA VAL A 109 21.41 7.50 8.96
C VAL A 109 21.86 8.79 9.66
N GLU A 110 21.97 8.80 11.01
CA GLU A 110 22.55 9.93 11.76
C GLU A 110 23.99 10.22 11.32
N GLU A 111 24.84 9.18 11.18
CA GLU A 111 26.22 9.30 10.72
C GLU A 111 26.32 9.83 9.27
N GLN A 112 25.31 9.58 8.43
CA GLN A 112 25.20 10.10 7.08
C GLN A 112 24.55 11.50 7.01
N GLY A 113 24.31 12.16 8.16
CA GLY A 113 23.68 13.49 8.21
C GLY A 113 22.20 13.48 7.83
N GLY A 114 21.50 12.37 8.04
CA GLY A 114 20.09 12.19 7.68
C GLY A 114 19.85 11.76 6.23
N LYS A 115 20.89 11.52 5.46
CA LYS A 115 20.75 11.03 4.09
C LYS A 115 20.30 9.57 4.08
N LEU A 116 19.24 9.28 3.32
CA LEU A 116 18.78 7.93 3.08
C LEU A 116 19.39 7.35 1.80
N ASP A 117 19.80 6.11 1.88
CA ASP A 117 20.19 5.29 0.73
C ASP A 117 19.14 4.19 0.55
N GLY A 118 18.20 4.40 -0.38
CA GLY A 118 17.11 3.47 -0.65
C GLY A 118 17.63 2.11 -1.15
N GLU A 119 18.78 2.06 -1.82
CA GLU A 119 19.38 0.80 -2.27
C GLU A 119 19.92 -0.01 -1.08
N ALA A 120 20.63 0.63 -0.16
CA ALA A 120 21.16 0.00 1.05
C ALA A 120 20.04 -0.45 2.01
N LEU A 121 18.87 0.19 1.95
CA LEU A 121 17.70 -0.11 2.82
C LEU A 121 16.63 -0.96 2.13
N ARG A 122 16.86 -1.48 0.92
CA ARG A 122 15.87 -2.27 0.16
C ARG A 122 15.29 -3.45 0.93
N ASP A 123 16.11 -4.12 1.75
CA ASP A 123 15.69 -5.28 2.54
C ASP A 123 14.91 -4.92 3.82
N TYR A 124 14.74 -3.62 4.10
CA TYR A 124 14.02 -3.09 5.26
C TYR A 124 12.92 -2.11 4.83
N PRO A 125 11.89 -2.56 4.08
CA PRO A 125 10.88 -1.67 3.51
C PRO A 125 10.12 -0.85 4.54
N SER A 126 9.81 -1.41 5.70
CA SER A 126 9.09 -0.69 6.75
C SER A 126 9.97 0.35 7.46
N ILE A 127 11.27 0.09 7.58
CA ILE A 127 12.24 1.06 8.13
C ILE A 127 12.42 2.21 7.14
N LEU A 128 12.62 1.90 5.87
CA LEU A 128 12.77 2.93 4.83
C LEU A 128 11.53 3.83 4.78
N PHE A 129 10.32 3.25 4.75
CA PHE A 129 9.06 3.99 4.78
C PHE A 129 8.96 4.95 5.98
N GLY A 130 9.29 4.47 7.19
CA GLY A 130 9.25 5.29 8.40
C GLY A 130 10.25 6.44 8.37
N LEU A 131 11.47 6.20 7.91
CA LEU A 131 12.51 7.22 7.81
C LEU A 131 12.21 8.24 6.70
N GLU A 132 11.75 7.81 5.52
CA GLU A 132 11.29 8.72 4.47
C GLU A 132 10.18 9.64 4.98
N THR A 133 9.21 9.08 5.71
CA THR A 133 8.11 9.85 6.31
C THR A 133 8.61 10.84 7.34
N ALA A 134 9.49 10.41 8.27
CA ALA A 134 10.00 11.26 9.33
C ALA A 134 10.79 12.45 8.79
N ILE A 135 11.68 12.20 7.84
CA ILE A 135 12.49 13.26 7.21
C ILE A 135 11.60 14.21 6.43
N ARG A 136 10.64 13.68 5.67
CA ARG A 136 9.68 14.52 4.94
C ARG A 136 8.87 15.39 5.88
N HIS A 137 8.29 14.82 6.94
CA HIS A 137 7.54 15.58 7.95
C HIS A 137 8.42 16.64 8.64
N PHE A 138 9.68 16.33 8.91
CA PHE A 138 10.62 17.27 9.50
C PHE A 138 10.79 18.51 8.62
N PHE A 139 11.01 18.36 7.33
CA PHE A 139 11.23 19.48 6.42
C PHE A 139 9.95 20.26 6.12
N GLU A 140 8.82 19.60 5.96
CA GLU A 140 7.53 20.27 5.74
C GLU A 140 7.02 20.98 7.01
N GLY A 141 7.35 20.45 8.20
CA GLY A 141 6.92 21.01 9.49
C GLY A 141 5.41 20.91 9.75
N THR A 142 4.71 20.11 8.96
CA THR A 142 3.27 19.92 9.02
C THR A 142 2.91 18.54 8.49
N TRP A 143 1.73 18.01 8.89
CA TRP A 143 1.20 16.74 8.37
C TRP A 143 0.71 16.79 6.91
N ALA A 144 0.65 17.96 6.29
CA ALA A 144 0.48 18.13 4.85
C ALA A 144 1.82 17.91 4.15
N LEU A 145 2.20 16.66 3.91
CA LEU A 145 3.53 16.25 3.48
C LEU A 145 3.86 16.59 2.01
N TRP A 146 2.86 16.81 1.18
CA TRP A 146 2.99 17.27 -0.21
C TRP A 146 1.93 18.33 -0.50
N ASN A 147 2.24 19.28 -1.34
CA ASN A 147 1.29 20.30 -1.75
C ASN A 147 0.36 19.76 -2.85
N THR A 148 -0.71 19.08 -2.44
CA THR A 148 -1.74 18.52 -3.30
C THR A 148 -3.12 19.09 -2.98
N ALA A 149 -4.12 18.88 -3.83
CA ALA A 149 -5.51 19.26 -3.51
C ALA A 149 -6.03 18.51 -2.26
N PHE A 150 -5.57 17.26 -2.03
CA PHE A 150 -5.88 16.49 -0.83
C PHE A 150 -5.32 17.19 0.43
N SER A 151 -4.03 17.54 0.45
CA SER A 151 -3.39 18.18 1.61
C SER A 151 -3.93 19.58 1.91
N ARG A 152 -4.53 20.23 0.93
CA ARG A 152 -5.22 21.50 1.13
C ARG A 152 -6.68 21.36 1.55
N GLY A 153 -7.20 20.11 1.63
CA GLY A 153 -8.61 19.83 1.95
C GLY A 153 -9.59 20.18 0.82
N GLU A 154 -9.09 20.31 -0.41
CA GLU A 154 -9.87 20.68 -1.61
C GLU A 154 -10.44 19.46 -2.33
N ALA A 155 -9.82 18.29 -2.19
CA ALA A 155 -10.26 17.05 -2.78
C ALA A 155 -10.06 15.87 -1.82
N GLY A 156 -11.01 14.92 -1.82
CA GLY A 156 -10.88 13.63 -1.15
C GLY A 156 -10.27 12.58 -2.08
N ILE A 157 -9.66 11.56 -1.49
CA ILE A 157 -9.19 10.38 -2.21
C ILE A 157 -10.33 9.35 -2.19
N PRO A 158 -10.83 8.88 -3.34
CA PRO A 158 -11.80 7.78 -3.38
C PRO A 158 -11.23 6.52 -2.72
N ILE A 159 -12.00 5.89 -1.84
CA ILE A 159 -11.59 4.67 -1.13
C ILE A 159 -12.63 3.57 -1.26
N ASN A 160 -12.18 2.32 -1.17
CA ASN A 160 -13.09 1.19 -1.05
C ASN A 160 -13.57 0.98 0.39
N GLY A 161 -14.81 0.57 0.55
CA GLY A 161 -15.34 -0.01 1.78
C GLY A 161 -14.80 -1.44 1.92
N LEU A 162 -14.11 -1.75 3.03
CA LEU A 162 -13.57 -3.07 3.30
C LEU A 162 -14.56 -3.91 4.11
N ILE A 163 -14.81 -5.14 3.65
CA ILE A 163 -15.54 -6.19 4.37
C ILE A 163 -14.53 -7.21 4.87
N TRP A 164 -14.35 -7.25 6.18
CA TRP A 164 -13.43 -8.17 6.85
C TRP A 164 -13.94 -9.60 6.82
N MET A 165 -13.02 -10.57 6.86
CA MET A 165 -13.35 -11.97 7.04
C MET A 165 -14.16 -12.19 8.32
N GLY A 166 -15.19 -13.02 8.23
CA GLY A 166 -16.08 -13.39 9.31
C GLY A 166 -16.96 -14.56 8.90
N ASP A 167 -17.92 -14.92 9.73
CA ASP A 167 -19.04 -15.76 9.31
C ASP A 167 -19.98 -14.97 8.38
N PHE A 168 -20.90 -15.68 7.72
CA PHE A 168 -21.83 -15.11 6.75
C PHE A 168 -22.60 -13.92 7.30
N ASP A 169 -23.19 -14.04 8.51
CA ASP A 169 -24.04 -13.01 9.10
C ASP A 169 -23.24 -11.74 9.43
N LYS A 170 -22.01 -11.90 9.96
CA LYS A 170 -21.13 -10.77 10.25
C LYS A 170 -20.69 -10.05 8.97
N MET A 171 -20.38 -10.79 7.91
CA MET A 171 -20.02 -10.19 6.63
C MET A 171 -21.20 -9.46 6.02
N LEU A 172 -22.41 -10.02 6.09
CA LEU A 172 -23.65 -9.38 5.60
C LEU A 172 -23.90 -8.04 6.31
N VAL A 173 -23.80 -8.01 7.64
CA VAL A 173 -23.95 -6.77 8.42
C VAL A 173 -22.93 -5.70 7.99
N GLN A 174 -21.69 -6.09 7.73
CA GLN A 174 -20.67 -5.15 7.25
C GLN A 174 -21.00 -4.62 5.84
N ILE A 175 -21.48 -5.49 4.95
CA ILE A 175 -21.90 -5.12 3.59
C ILE A 175 -23.02 -4.08 3.66
N GLU A 176 -24.11 -4.37 4.40
CA GLU A 176 -25.25 -3.46 4.55
C GLU A 176 -24.83 -2.10 5.13
N ALA A 177 -23.90 -2.09 6.10
CA ALA A 177 -23.36 -0.86 6.65
C ALA A 177 -22.63 -0.05 5.57
N LYS A 178 -21.75 -0.67 4.77
CA LYS A 178 -21.00 0.03 3.70
C LYS A 178 -21.89 0.53 2.58
N MET A 179 -22.92 -0.23 2.22
CA MET A 179 -23.94 0.19 1.26
C MET A 179 -24.70 1.43 1.76
N LYS A 180 -25.12 1.41 3.04
CA LYS A 180 -25.80 2.56 3.68
C LYS A 180 -24.91 3.79 3.81
N GLU A 181 -23.60 3.60 4.07
CA GLU A 181 -22.60 4.67 4.09
C GLU A 181 -22.35 5.29 2.70
N GLY A 182 -22.79 4.64 1.62
CA GLY A 182 -22.73 5.14 0.24
C GLY A 182 -21.41 4.87 -0.46
N PHE A 183 -20.70 3.80 -0.07
CA PHE A 183 -19.51 3.37 -0.80
C PHE A 183 -19.85 2.90 -2.21
N ARG A 184 -19.12 3.42 -3.20
CA ARG A 184 -19.24 3.02 -4.62
C ARG A 184 -18.23 1.96 -5.04
N CYS A 185 -17.31 1.59 -4.17
CA CYS A 185 -16.44 0.45 -4.33
C CYS A 185 -16.42 -0.35 -3.02
N ILE A 186 -16.70 -1.64 -3.09
CA ILE A 186 -16.69 -2.56 -1.93
C ILE A 186 -15.71 -3.69 -2.22
N LYS A 187 -14.78 -3.92 -1.28
CA LYS A 187 -13.81 -5.02 -1.33
C LYS A 187 -14.20 -6.06 -0.28
N LEU A 188 -14.53 -7.29 -0.72
CA LEU A 188 -14.78 -8.44 0.16
C LEU A 188 -13.53 -9.29 0.28
N LYS A 189 -13.15 -9.63 1.51
CA LYS A 189 -12.21 -10.73 1.75
C LYS A 189 -12.95 -12.07 1.61
N ILE A 190 -12.40 -12.98 0.80
CA ILE A 190 -12.95 -14.30 0.52
C ILE A 190 -11.91 -15.39 0.81
N GLY A 191 -12.34 -16.66 0.78
CA GLY A 191 -11.48 -17.80 1.06
C GLY A 191 -11.45 -18.23 2.54
N ALA A 192 -12.32 -17.68 3.39
CA ALA A 192 -12.42 -18.00 4.81
C ALA A 192 -13.63 -18.87 5.17
N ILE A 193 -14.72 -18.75 4.41
CA ILE A 193 -15.95 -19.53 4.58
C ILE A 193 -16.21 -20.41 3.34
N ASN A 194 -17.33 -21.11 3.31
CA ASN A 194 -17.69 -21.88 2.13
C ASN A 194 -17.86 -20.96 0.91
N PHE A 195 -17.32 -21.36 -0.24
CA PHE A 195 -17.34 -20.55 -1.45
C PHE A 195 -18.77 -20.25 -1.96
N GLU A 196 -19.74 -21.13 -1.75
CA GLU A 196 -21.14 -20.85 -2.09
C GLU A 196 -21.75 -19.75 -1.22
N GLU A 197 -21.36 -19.68 0.05
CA GLU A 197 -21.76 -18.60 0.95
C GLU A 197 -21.12 -17.28 0.52
N GLU A 198 -19.84 -17.29 0.11
CA GLU A 198 -19.18 -16.11 -0.44
C GLU A 198 -19.86 -15.59 -1.72
N LEU A 199 -20.23 -16.50 -2.63
CA LEU A 199 -21.01 -16.16 -3.81
C LEU A 199 -22.40 -15.61 -3.45
N ALA A 200 -23.05 -16.15 -2.40
CA ALA A 200 -24.36 -15.64 -1.94
C ALA A 200 -24.25 -14.21 -1.43
N LEU A 201 -23.18 -13.85 -0.68
CA LEU A 201 -22.92 -12.48 -0.25
C LEU A 201 -22.74 -11.53 -1.45
N LEU A 202 -21.96 -11.95 -2.45
CA LEU A 202 -21.72 -11.15 -3.67
C LEU A 202 -23.01 -10.99 -4.49
N ARG A 203 -23.82 -12.04 -4.61
CA ARG A 203 -25.16 -11.99 -5.25
C ARG A 203 -26.10 -11.05 -4.49
N HIS A 204 -26.05 -11.05 -3.16
CA HIS A 204 -26.84 -10.11 -2.35
C HIS A 204 -26.52 -8.66 -2.71
N ILE A 205 -25.24 -8.31 -2.86
CA ILE A 205 -24.88 -6.94 -3.28
C ILE A 205 -25.42 -6.67 -4.70
N ARG A 206 -25.22 -7.59 -5.64
CA ARG A 206 -25.69 -7.42 -7.04
C ARG A 206 -27.21 -7.39 -7.20
N ALA A 207 -27.95 -8.00 -6.29
CA ALA A 207 -29.43 -7.89 -6.27
C ALA A 207 -29.91 -6.46 -5.92
N HIS A 208 -29.08 -5.65 -5.26
CA HIS A 208 -29.41 -4.29 -4.85
C HIS A 208 -28.73 -3.22 -5.70
N PHE A 209 -27.52 -3.51 -6.23
CA PHE A 209 -26.70 -2.56 -6.99
C PHE A 209 -26.12 -3.20 -8.23
N SER A 210 -26.32 -2.54 -9.36
CA SER A 210 -25.63 -2.89 -10.62
C SER A 210 -24.13 -2.66 -10.54
N ALA A 211 -23.37 -3.22 -11.48
CA ALA A 211 -21.93 -2.97 -11.59
C ALA A 211 -21.57 -1.50 -11.88
N GLY A 212 -22.50 -0.75 -12.51
CA GLY A 212 -22.31 0.68 -12.74
C GLY A 212 -22.51 1.56 -11.51
N GLU A 213 -23.22 1.06 -10.48
CA GLU A 213 -23.46 1.78 -9.23
C GLU A 213 -22.42 1.45 -8.17
N VAL A 214 -22.04 0.15 -8.04
CA VAL A 214 -21.07 -0.32 -7.05
C VAL A 214 -20.06 -1.24 -7.70
N GLU A 215 -18.80 -0.82 -7.72
CA GLU A 215 -17.66 -1.66 -8.08
C GLU A 215 -17.41 -2.70 -6.98
N LEU A 216 -17.32 -3.98 -7.36
CA LEU A 216 -16.96 -5.05 -6.44
C LEU A 216 -15.54 -5.53 -6.71
N ARG A 217 -14.73 -5.62 -5.67
CA ARG A 217 -13.43 -6.29 -5.64
C ARG A 217 -13.48 -7.42 -4.64
N VAL A 218 -12.77 -8.49 -4.92
CA VAL A 218 -12.61 -9.58 -3.96
C VAL A 218 -11.12 -9.81 -3.68
N ASP A 219 -10.81 -10.29 -2.47
CA ASP A 219 -9.44 -10.55 -2.03
C ASP A 219 -9.38 -11.93 -1.39
N ALA A 220 -8.73 -12.85 -2.09
CA ALA A 220 -8.59 -14.22 -1.66
C ALA A 220 -7.36 -14.48 -0.77
N ASN A 221 -6.43 -13.53 -0.67
CA ASN A 221 -5.18 -13.65 0.07
C ASN A 221 -4.46 -15.00 -0.15
N GLY A 222 -4.50 -15.53 -1.36
CA GLY A 222 -3.88 -16.80 -1.73
C GLY A 222 -4.61 -18.06 -1.26
N ALA A 223 -5.91 -17.95 -0.94
CA ALA A 223 -6.66 -19.08 -0.35
C ALA A 223 -7.04 -20.18 -1.36
N PHE A 224 -7.08 -19.89 -2.65
CA PHE A 224 -7.46 -20.89 -3.63
C PHE A 224 -6.31 -21.83 -3.95
N SER A 225 -6.63 -23.12 -4.16
CA SER A 225 -5.66 -24.05 -4.73
C SER A 225 -5.51 -23.76 -6.24
N PRO A 226 -4.32 -23.98 -6.84
CA PRO A 226 -4.16 -23.85 -8.30
C PRO A 226 -5.12 -24.69 -9.13
N VAL A 227 -5.59 -25.82 -8.56
CA VAL A 227 -6.51 -26.76 -9.25
C VAL A 227 -7.91 -26.14 -9.38
N ASP A 228 -8.43 -25.54 -8.29
CA ASP A 228 -9.82 -25.01 -8.27
C ASP A 228 -9.88 -23.54 -8.67
N ALA A 229 -8.73 -22.83 -8.70
CA ALA A 229 -8.72 -21.38 -8.90
C ALA A 229 -9.47 -20.95 -10.17
N MET A 230 -9.22 -21.61 -11.30
CA MET A 230 -9.85 -21.25 -12.58
C MET A 230 -11.38 -21.40 -12.56
N GLU A 231 -11.89 -22.46 -11.94
CA GLU A 231 -13.34 -22.67 -11.82
C GLU A 231 -13.98 -21.56 -10.96
N LYS A 232 -13.35 -21.24 -9.82
CA LYS A 232 -13.82 -20.17 -8.94
C LYS A 232 -13.76 -18.79 -9.60
N LEU A 233 -12.70 -18.49 -10.36
CA LEU A 233 -12.56 -17.26 -11.13
C LEU A 233 -13.67 -17.10 -12.18
N LYS A 234 -14.02 -18.17 -12.89
CA LYS A 234 -15.14 -18.15 -13.84
C LYS A 234 -16.46 -17.83 -13.16
N ARG A 235 -16.76 -18.47 -12.04
CA ARG A 235 -18.00 -18.21 -11.29
C ARG A 235 -18.07 -16.82 -10.67
N LEU A 236 -16.94 -16.29 -10.21
CA LEU A 236 -16.86 -14.91 -9.74
C LEU A 236 -17.08 -13.90 -10.88
N SER A 237 -16.56 -14.18 -12.09
CA SER A 237 -16.72 -13.30 -13.23
C SER A 237 -18.17 -13.13 -13.68
N GLU A 238 -19.07 -14.10 -13.38
CA GLU A 238 -20.50 -14.02 -13.66
C GLU A 238 -21.22 -12.93 -12.82
N LEU A 239 -20.55 -12.38 -11.81
CA LEU A 239 -21.08 -11.38 -10.89
C LEU A 239 -20.54 -9.96 -11.15
N ASP A 240 -20.01 -9.70 -12.34
CA ASP A 240 -19.43 -8.40 -12.72
C ASP A 240 -18.43 -7.87 -11.68
N ILE A 241 -17.55 -8.76 -11.18
CA ILE A 241 -16.46 -8.41 -10.28
C ILE A 241 -15.38 -7.66 -11.05
N HIS A 242 -14.93 -6.51 -10.55
CA HIS A 242 -13.86 -5.72 -11.18
C HIS A 242 -12.52 -6.49 -11.22
N SER A 243 -12.15 -7.08 -10.09
CA SER A 243 -10.88 -7.81 -9.98
C SER A 243 -10.85 -8.71 -8.75
N ILE A 244 -10.00 -9.72 -8.80
CA ILE A 244 -9.63 -10.54 -7.65
C ILE A 244 -8.17 -10.27 -7.26
N GLU A 245 -7.94 -10.03 -5.97
CA GLU A 245 -6.62 -9.87 -5.37
C GLU A 245 -6.09 -11.22 -4.92
N GLN A 246 -4.86 -11.54 -5.33
CA GLN A 246 -4.07 -12.71 -4.96
C GLN A 246 -4.89 -14.03 -4.85
N PRO A 247 -5.35 -14.60 -5.96
CA PRO A 247 -6.21 -15.81 -5.93
C PRO A 247 -5.50 -17.03 -5.35
N ILE A 248 -4.24 -17.28 -5.71
CA ILE A 248 -3.41 -18.39 -5.21
C ILE A 248 -2.23 -17.86 -4.40
N ARG A 249 -1.59 -18.74 -3.61
CA ARG A 249 -0.42 -18.37 -2.79
C ARG A 249 0.69 -17.78 -3.65
N ALA A 250 1.34 -16.74 -3.12
CA ALA A 250 2.55 -16.16 -3.69
C ALA A 250 3.68 -17.16 -3.86
N GLY A 251 4.55 -16.94 -4.86
CA GLY A 251 5.67 -17.80 -5.22
C GLY A 251 5.35 -18.86 -6.27
N GLN A 252 4.12 -18.91 -6.77
CA GLN A 252 3.67 -19.85 -7.81
C GLN A 252 3.52 -19.13 -9.17
N TRP A 253 4.62 -18.55 -9.65
CA TRP A 253 4.60 -17.64 -10.80
C TRP A 253 4.05 -18.26 -12.10
N GLU A 254 4.38 -19.50 -12.38
CA GLU A 254 3.90 -20.19 -13.59
C GLU A 254 2.38 -20.35 -13.56
N GLU A 255 1.83 -20.82 -12.43
CA GLU A 255 0.40 -20.97 -12.25
C GLU A 255 -0.32 -19.61 -12.23
N MET A 256 0.25 -18.60 -11.56
CA MET A 256 -0.31 -17.26 -11.56
C MET A 256 -0.30 -16.65 -12.97
N ALA A 257 0.77 -16.84 -13.76
CA ALA A 257 0.85 -16.41 -15.15
C ALA A 257 -0.20 -17.09 -16.03
N ARG A 258 -0.43 -18.40 -15.84
CA ARG A 258 -1.52 -19.12 -16.50
C ARG A 258 -2.88 -18.53 -16.14
N LEU A 259 -3.14 -18.31 -14.83
CA LEU A 259 -4.40 -17.72 -14.37
C LEU A 259 -4.61 -16.31 -14.95
N THR A 260 -3.60 -15.44 -14.96
CA THR A 260 -3.73 -14.08 -15.49
C THR A 260 -4.01 -14.06 -16.99
N SER A 261 -3.53 -15.06 -17.74
CA SER A 261 -3.74 -15.15 -19.19
C SER A 261 -5.08 -15.77 -19.59
N GLU A 262 -5.62 -16.67 -18.77
CA GLU A 262 -6.80 -17.48 -19.11
C GLU A 262 -8.08 -17.03 -18.37
N SER A 263 -7.95 -16.34 -17.26
CA SER A 263 -9.07 -15.93 -16.41
C SER A 263 -9.95 -14.87 -17.09
N PRO A 264 -11.28 -15.04 -17.06
CA PRO A 264 -12.20 -13.96 -17.46
C PRO A 264 -12.27 -12.83 -16.43
N LEU A 265 -11.78 -13.05 -15.20
CA LEU A 265 -11.75 -12.08 -14.10
C LEU A 265 -10.34 -11.48 -13.99
N PRO A 266 -10.17 -10.15 -14.06
CA PRO A 266 -8.87 -9.50 -13.89
C PRO A 266 -8.23 -9.82 -12.53
N ILE A 267 -6.93 -10.08 -12.53
CA ILE A 267 -6.15 -10.45 -11.34
C ILE A 267 -5.27 -9.27 -10.91
N ALA A 268 -5.28 -9.01 -9.60
CA ALA A 268 -4.41 -8.05 -8.92
C ALA A 268 -3.43 -8.80 -8.01
N LEU A 269 -2.13 -8.48 -8.09
CA LEU A 269 -1.11 -9.06 -7.22
C LEU A 269 -0.93 -8.21 -5.97
N ASP A 270 -0.86 -8.84 -4.80
CA ASP A 270 -0.56 -8.24 -3.49
C ASP A 270 0.66 -8.93 -2.86
N GLU A 271 0.46 -10.08 -2.24
CA GLU A 271 1.51 -10.81 -1.53
C GLU A 271 2.67 -11.24 -2.44
N GLU A 272 2.43 -11.35 -3.74
CA GLU A 272 3.46 -11.66 -4.73
C GLU A 272 4.57 -10.60 -4.80
N LEU A 273 4.24 -9.34 -4.48
CA LEU A 273 5.17 -8.22 -4.54
C LEU A 273 6.11 -8.15 -3.33
N ILE A 274 5.73 -8.78 -2.21
CA ILE A 274 6.44 -8.67 -0.93
C ILE A 274 7.79 -9.40 -1.02
N GLY A 275 8.87 -8.70 -0.64
CA GLY A 275 10.23 -9.23 -0.73
C GLY A 275 10.85 -9.11 -2.12
N CYS A 276 10.08 -8.65 -3.14
CA CYS A 276 10.62 -8.34 -4.45
C CYS A 276 11.16 -6.90 -4.46
N ASN A 277 12.29 -6.68 -3.78
CA ASN A 277 12.78 -5.35 -3.43
C ASN A 277 13.69 -4.71 -4.49
N THR A 278 14.28 -5.49 -5.40
CA THR A 278 15.17 -4.97 -6.45
C THR A 278 14.41 -4.60 -7.71
N LEU A 279 14.87 -3.57 -8.41
CA LEU A 279 14.25 -3.15 -9.69
C LEU A 279 14.21 -4.28 -10.71
N GLU A 280 15.30 -5.05 -10.83
CA GLU A 280 15.35 -6.22 -11.73
C GLU A 280 14.32 -7.29 -11.33
N GLY A 281 14.19 -7.56 -10.02
CA GLY A 281 13.17 -8.49 -9.49
C GLY A 281 11.75 -8.04 -9.88
N LYS A 282 11.42 -6.76 -9.69
CA LYS A 282 10.13 -6.16 -10.07
C LYS A 282 9.85 -6.33 -11.56
N GLN A 283 10.82 -6.02 -12.40
CA GLN A 283 10.72 -6.18 -13.86
C GLN A 283 10.49 -7.63 -14.26
N ARG A 284 11.23 -8.56 -13.64
CA ARG A 284 11.11 -10.00 -13.91
C ARG A 284 9.74 -10.52 -13.51
N LEU A 285 9.25 -10.16 -12.30
CA LEU A 285 7.93 -10.56 -11.80
C LEU A 285 6.81 -10.09 -12.73
N LEU A 286 6.75 -8.79 -13.03
CA LEU A 286 5.70 -8.24 -13.87
C LEU A 286 5.76 -8.77 -15.31
N SER A 287 6.95 -9.07 -15.83
CA SER A 287 7.11 -9.64 -17.17
C SER A 287 6.71 -11.12 -17.23
N ALA A 288 6.92 -11.88 -16.15
CA ALA A 288 6.56 -13.29 -16.06
C ALA A 288 5.06 -13.48 -15.87
N ILE A 289 4.45 -12.78 -14.92
CA ILE A 289 3.05 -12.99 -14.52
C ILE A 289 2.08 -12.19 -15.39
N ARG A 290 2.40 -10.93 -15.72
CA ARG A 290 1.57 -10.00 -16.51
C ARG A 290 0.17 -9.80 -15.92
N PRO A 291 0.05 -9.41 -14.65
CA PRO A 291 -1.25 -9.19 -14.04
C PRO A 291 -1.95 -7.97 -14.65
N GLN A 292 -3.27 -7.86 -14.44
CA GLN A 292 -4.01 -6.67 -14.84
C GLN A 292 -3.81 -5.52 -13.85
N TYR A 293 -3.57 -5.85 -12.57
CA TYR A 293 -3.35 -4.85 -11.52
C TYR A 293 -2.28 -5.30 -10.52
N ILE A 294 -1.72 -4.32 -9.79
CA ILE A 294 -0.90 -4.54 -8.60
C ILE A 294 -1.39 -3.70 -7.44
N ILE A 295 -1.23 -4.22 -6.21
CA ILE A 295 -1.61 -3.54 -4.97
C ILE A 295 -0.35 -3.03 -4.30
N LEU A 296 -0.30 -1.73 -3.99
CA LEU A 296 0.89 -1.10 -3.44
C LEU A 296 0.71 -0.77 -1.96
N LYS A 297 1.64 -1.24 -1.14
CA LYS A 297 1.74 -0.97 0.30
C LYS A 297 3.14 -0.43 0.59
N PRO A 298 3.34 0.89 0.63
CA PRO A 298 4.68 1.48 0.75
C PRO A 298 5.52 0.90 1.89
N SER A 299 4.91 0.64 3.06
CA SER A 299 5.60 0.02 4.19
C SER A 299 6.06 -1.43 3.98
N LEU A 300 5.57 -2.12 2.92
CA LEU A 300 5.97 -3.48 2.54
C LEU A 300 6.82 -3.56 1.28
N HIS A 301 6.84 -2.48 0.48
CA HIS A 301 7.38 -2.50 -0.89
C HIS A 301 8.59 -1.59 -1.09
N GLY A 302 9.29 -1.21 -0.01
CA GLY A 302 10.50 -0.40 -0.08
C GLY A 302 10.25 1.10 0.07
N GLY A 303 9.31 1.48 0.93
CA GLY A 303 8.95 2.87 1.17
C GLY A 303 8.27 3.51 -0.02
N PHE A 304 8.30 4.84 -0.07
CA PHE A 304 7.81 5.59 -1.23
C PHE A 304 8.69 5.35 -2.45
N THR A 305 10.00 5.31 -2.26
CA THR A 305 10.98 5.01 -3.32
C THR A 305 10.65 3.69 -4.02
N GLY A 306 10.49 2.61 -3.26
CA GLY A 306 10.14 1.30 -3.83
C GLY A 306 8.75 1.25 -4.45
N GLY A 307 7.78 1.99 -3.88
CA GLY A 307 6.44 2.15 -4.42
C GLY A 307 6.44 2.84 -5.80
N GLU A 308 7.23 3.91 -5.95
CA GLU A 308 7.40 4.62 -7.23
C GLU A 308 8.05 3.75 -8.30
N GLU A 309 9.03 2.92 -7.93
CA GLU A 309 9.62 1.93 -8.86
C GLU A 309 8.55 0.95 -9.37
N TRP A 310 7.69 0.43 -8.46
CA TRP A 310 6.59 -0.45 -8.85
C TRP A 310 5.60 0.22 -9.80
N ILE A 311 5.17 1.45 -9.48
CA ILE A 311 4.25 2.23 -10.32
C ILE A 311 4.79 2.34 -11.72
N ALA A 312 6.02 2.74 -11.82
CA ALA A 312 6.61 2.98 -13.10
C ALA A 312 6.87 1.72 -13.93
N GLU A 313 7.22 0.60 -13.31
CA GLU A 313 7.34 -0.66 -14.03
C GLU A 313 5.96 -1.22 -14.44
N ALA A 314 4.91 -0.95 -13.65
CA ALA A 314 3.53 -1.27 -13.98
C ALA A 314 3.02 -0.43 -15.17
N GLU A 315 3.18 0.90 -15.12
CA GLU A 315 2.75 1.81 -16.18
C GLU A 315 3.41 1.51 -17.55
N LYS A 316 4.70 1.16 -17.56
CA LYS A 316 5.41 0.71 -18.78
C LYS A 316 4.77 -0.51 -19.43
N ARG A 317 4.04 -1.30 -18.68
CA ARG A 317 3.40 -2.56 -19.12
C ARG A 317 1.89 -2.46 -19.24
N ASN A 318 1.30 -1.26 -19.07
CA ASN A 318 -0.13 -1.02 -18.99
C ASN A 318 -0.82 -1.84 -17.88
N ILE A 319 -0.13 -2.07 -16.76
CA ILE A 319 -0.67 -2.71 -15.58
C ILE A 319 -1.22 -1.61 -14.67
N GLY A 320 -2.51 -1.72 -14.30
CA GLY A 320 -3.15 -0.82 -13.36
C GLY A 320 -2.62 -1.02 -11.93
N TRP A 321 -2.83 -0.03 -11.07
CA TRP A 321 -2.40 -0.13 -9.67
C TRP A 321 -3.27 0.72 -8.76
N TRP A 322 -3.35 0.33 -7.50
CA TRP A 322 -3.87 1.18 -6.43
C TRP A 322 -3.09 0.97 -5.14
N VAL A 323 -3.22 1.94 -4.24
CA VAL A 323 -2.51 1.95 -2.97
C VAL A 323 -3.43 1.48 -1.85
N THR A 324 -2.88 0.73 -0.90
CA THR A 324 -3.57 0.34 0.32
C THR A 324 -2.62 0.44 1.53
N SER A 325 -3.19 0.53 2.73
CA SER A 325 -2.41 0.46 3.97
C SER A 325 -2.13 -1.01 4.34
N ALA A 326 -1.09 -1.20 5.16
CA ALA A 326 -0.76 -2.47 5.82
C ALA A 326 -1.06 -2.41 7.32
N LEU A 327 -2.18 -1.80 7.69
CA LEU A 327 -2.64 -1.61 9.07
C LEU A 327 -1.68 -0.74 9.90
N GLU A 328 -1.17 0.30 9.31
CA GLU A 328 -0.42 1.34 10.01
C GLU A 328 -1.34 2.15 10.94
N SER A 329 -0.73 2.86 11.89
CA SER A 329 -1.41 3.92 12.62
C SER A 329 -1.77 5.09 11.70
N ASN A 330 -2.45 6.10 12.22
CA ASN A 330 -2.77 7.29 11.44
C ASN A 330 -1.52 8.07 10.97
N ILE A 331 -0.34 7.86 11.56
CA ILE A 331 0.91 8.46 11.08
C ILE A 331 1.27 7.85 9.72
N GLY A 332 1.36 6.52 9.65
CA GLY A 332 1.66 5.83 8.39
C GLY A 332 0.54 5.98 7.37
N LEU A 333 -0.73 5.89 7.81
CA LEU A 333 -1.88 6.09 6.91
C LEU A 333 -1.89 7.48 6.28
N ASN A 334 -1.63 8.54 7.07
CA ASN A 334 -1.54 9.89 6.54
C ASN A 334 -0.42 10.00 5.50
N ALA A 335 0.75 9.47 5.81
CA ALA A 335 1.89 9.51 4.90
C ALA A 335 1.58 8.80 3.57
N ILE A 336 0.93 7.63 3.62
CA ILE A 336 0.49 6.89 2.43
C ILE A 336 -0.55 7.70 1.65
N ALA A 337 -1.54 8.28 2.31
CA ALA A 337 -2.59 9.08 1.67
C ALA A 337 -2.03 10.35 0.99
N GLN A 338 -1.13 11.06 1.68
CA GLN A 338 -0.46 12.24 1.15
C GLN A 338 0.37 11.91 -0.09
N TRP A 339 1.13 10.81 -0.05
CA TRP A 339 1.91 10.33 -1.19
C TRP A 339 0.99 9.85 -2.34
N CYS A 340 -0.05 9.08 -2.03
CA CYS A 340 -1.03 8.63 -3.02
C CYS A 340 -1.66 9.80 -3.78
N ALA A 341 -1.95 10.90 -3.10
CA ALA A 341 -2.53 12.11 -3.69
C ALA A 341 -1.60 12.84 -4.68
N THR A 342 -0.31 12.48 -4.74
CA THR A 342 0.63 13.04 -5.74
C THR A 342 0.44 12.42 -7.13
N PHE A 343 -0.30 11.31 -7.20
CA PHE A 343 -0.60 10.62 -8.47
C PHE A 343 -2.02 10.94 -8.92
N ASN A 344 -2.21 11.02 -10.22
CA ASN A 344 -3.54 11.20 -10.81
C ASN A 344 -4.21 9.84 -11.06
N ASN A 345 -4.41 9.06 -9.98
CA ASN A 345 -5.05 7.74 -10.03
C ASN A 345 -6.51 7.86 -9.57
N SER A 346 -7.45 7.57 -10.48
CA SER A 346 -8.89 7.66 -10.21
C SER A 346 -9.50 6.39 -9.58
N LEU A 347 -8.75 5.30 -9.51
CA LEU A 347 -9.24 4.06 -8.90
C LEU A 347 -9.44 4.24 -7.38
N PRO A 348 -10.49 3.66 -6.79
CA PRO A 348 -10.65 3.65 -5.34
C PRO A 348 -9.49 2.97 -4.63
N GLN A 349 -8.92 3.65 -3.62
CA GLN A 349 -7.75 3.22 -2.86
C GLN A 349 -8.15 2.47 -1.59
N GLY A 350 -7.27 1.62 -1.07
CA GLY A 350 -7.50 0.86 0.18
C GLY A 350 -7.07 1.63 1.44
N LEU A 351 -7.50 2.87 1.62
CA LEU A 351 -7.03 3.78 2.67
C LEU A 351 -8.08 4.04 3.77
N GLY A 352 -9.07 3.16 3.90
CA GLY A 352 -10.15 3.28 4.90
C GLY A 352 -9.81 2.73 6.29
N THR A 353 -8.53 2.58 6.67
CA THR A 353 -8.09 1.88 7.89
C THR A 353 -7.84 2.77 9.11
N GLY A 354 -8.04 4.09 9.02
CA GLY A 354 -7.72 5.03 10.10
C GLY A 354 -8.49 4.86 11.40
N MET A 355 -9.60 4.13 11.38
CA MET A 355 -10.48 3.93 12.54
C MET A 355 -10.30 2.59 13.26
N LEU A 356 -9.25 1.82 12.95
CA LEU A 356 -9.09 0.45 13.45
C LEU A 356 -8.67 0.36 14.92
N PHE A 357 -7.93 1.34 15.44
CA PHE A 357 -7.34 1.28 16.78
C PHE A 357 -8.09 2.14 17.80
N THR A 358 -8.08 1.71 19.07
CA THR A 358 -8.65 2.45 20.20
C THR A 358 -7.75 3.60 20.65
N ASP A 359 -6.45 3.44 20.45
CA ASP A 359 -5.35 4.29 20.92
C ASP A 359 -4.50 4.83 19.75
N ASN A 360 -5.15 5.11 18.63
CA ASN A 360 -4.51 5.69 17.45
C ASN A 360 -4.06 7.13 17.71
N VAL A 361 -3.12 7.60 16.89
CA VAL A 361 -2.68 8.99 16.93
C VAL A 361 -3.73 9.89 16.27
N ASP A 362 -4.05 11.00 16.90
CA ASP A 362 -4.88 12.02 16.28
C ASP A 362 -4.22 12.56 15.02
N MET A 363 -4.98 12.56 13.94
CA MET A 363 -4.53 13.00 12.62
C MET A 363 -5.71 13.67 11.92
N PRO A 364 -5.49 14.72 11.13
CA PRO A 364 -6.55 15.42 10.42
C PRO A 364 -7.05 14.60 9.21
N LEU A 365 -7.45 13.36 9.45
CA LEU A 365 -8.00 12.43 8.47
C LEU A 365 -9.45 12.11 8.81
N GLU A 366 -10.33 12.26 7.84
CA GLU A 366 -11.76 11.95 7.98
C GLU A 366 -12.28 11.18 6.77
N ILE A 367 -13.10 10.17 7.01
CA ILE A 367 -13.84 9.49 5.94
C ILE A 367 -15.20 10.18 5.80
N ARG A 368 -15.47 10.73 4.61
CA ARG A 368 -16.77 11.30 4.22
C ARG A 368 -17.31 10.53 3.04
N LYS A 369 -18.38 9.77 3.25
CA LYS A 369 -18.90 8.81 2.28
C LYS A 369 -17.82 7.82 1.82
N ASP A 370 -17.54 7.76 0.55
CA ASP A 370 -16.56 6.91 -0.09
C ASP A 370 -15.19 7.58 -0.33
N CYS A 371 -14.88 8.64 0.40
CA CYS A 371 -13.62 9.38 0.25
C CYS A 371 -12.92 9.62 1.58
N LEU A 372 -11.59 9.49 1.58
CA LEU A 372 -10.71 9.94 2.65
C LEU A 372 -10.37 11.42 2.41
N TRP A 373 -10.48 12.24 3.44
CA TRP A 373 -10.21 13.67 3.41
C TRP A 373 -9.12 14.05 4.41
N PHE A 374 -8.32 15.06 4.05
CA PHE A 374 -7.44 15.74 4.97
C PHE A 374 -8.13 17.01 5.46
N CYS A 375 -8.40 17.10 6.76
CA CYS A 375 -9.09 18.21 7.39
C CYS A 375 -8.06 19.16 8.02
N LYS A 376 -8.17 20.47 7.72
CA LYS A 376 -7.32 21.50 8.33
C LYS A 376 -7.78 21.83 9.74
#